data_278ea97f551de77e42a4362fd5e5ccfe
#
_entry.id   278ea97f551de77e42a4362fd5e5ccfe
#
_cell.length_a   1.000
_cell.length_b   1.000
_cell.length_c   1.000
_cell.angle_alpha   90.00
_cell.angle_beta   90.00
_cell.angle_gamma   90.00
#
_symmetry.space_group_name_H-M   'P 1'
#
loop_
_entity.id
_entity.type
_entity.pdbx_description
1 polymer ?
#
loop_
_entity_poly.entity_id
_entity_poly.type
_entity_poly.pdbx_seq_one_letter_code
_entity_poly.pdbx_strand_id
1 'polypeptide(L)'
;MKRVILFSLILALLSPMAASARGLDDFLANVNVQAQVDLPGFSARISNQFGVPLPQVQAVVRTVREPADAFMVFQLGQMSGRSPERVMEVYGPGKGRGWGVIAKELGIKPGSAEFHALKSGNLHFTGAPAGSGDSPGKGRGKGHGKGHNK
;
A
#
# COMPACT_ATOMS: atom_id res chain seq x y z
N MET A 1 10.14 -59.71 11.69
CA MET A 1 10.60 -58.90 12.82
C MET A 1 10.92 -57.49 12.29
N LYS A 2 10.00 -56.59 12.54
CA LYS A 2 10.19 -55.28 13.12
C LYS A 2 11.30 -54.42 12.53
N ARG A 3 10.96 -53.57 11.57
CA ARG A 3 11.50 -52.18 11.43
C ARG A 3 10.43 -51.34 10.73
N VAL A 4 9.39 -51.08 11.46
CA VAL A 4 8.47 -49.96 11.28
C VAL A 4 9.04 -48.87 12.13
N ILE A 5 8.76 -47.61 11.71
CA ILE A 5 8.77 -46.39 12.52
C ILE A 5 9.79 -45.36 12.05
N LEU A 6 9.17 -44.21 11.84
CA LEU A 6 9.63 -42.83 11.87
C LEU A 6 9.94 -42.20 10.51
N PHE A 7 8.86 -42.06 9.71
CA PHE A 7 8.74 -40.94 8.81
C PHE A 7 7.41 -40.23 9.07
N SER A 8 7.29 -39.65 10.22
CA SER A 8 6.21 -38.72 10.57
C SER A 8 6.82 -37.63 11.43
N LEU A 9 6.99 -36.49 10.89
CA LEU A 9 6.97 -35.19 11.58
C LEU A 9 7.96 -34.20 11.00
N ILE A 10 7.84 -33.84 9.72
CA ILE A 10 8.34 -32.55 9.23
C ILE A 10 7.34 -32.05 8.18
N LEU A 11 6.15 -31.69 8.62
CA LEU A 11 5.18 -30.99 7.77
C LEU A 11 4.41 -30.00 8.64
N ALA A 12 5.09 -29.02 9.17
CA ALA A 12 4.40 -27.94 9.86
C ALA A 12 5.28 -26.73 10.07
N LEU A 13 5.77 -26.07 9.02
CA LEU A 13 6.28 -24.69 9.09
C LEU A 13 6.26 -24.04 7.70
N LEU A 14 5.19 -24.23 6.94
CA LEU A 14 4.82 -23.25 5.90
C LEU A 14 3.76 -22.34 6.48
N SER A 15 4.19 -21.44 7.30
CA SER A 15 3.34 -20.39 7.85
C SER A 15 2.96 -19.38 6.76
N PRO A 16 1.71 -18.87 6.77
CA PRO A 16 1.12 -18.12 5.67
C PRO A 16 1.69 -16.72 5.59
N MET A 17 2.58 -16.46 4.65
CA MET A 17 2.88 -15.10 4.22
C MET A 17 1.80 -14.53 3.27
N ALA A 18 0.65 -15.17 3.18
CA ALA A 18 -0.43 -14.78 2.27
C ALA A 18 -1.31 -13.61 2.78
N ALA A 19 -1.23 -13.24 4.06
CA ALA A 19 -2.09 -12.19 4.61
C ALA A 19 -1.72 -10.77 4.17
N SER A 20 -0.44 -10.54 3.85
CA SER A 20 0.02 -9.19 3.48
C SER A 20 -0.27 -8.80 2.01
N ALA A 21 -0.50 -9.76 1.12
CA ALA A 21 -0.83 -9.46 -0.28
C ALA A 21 -2.28 -8.97 -0.43
N ARG A 22 -3.20 -9.50 0.37
CA ARG A 22 -4.62 -9.12 0.32
C ARG A 22 -4.87 -7.67 0.68
N GLY A 23 -4.14 -7.12 1.64
CA GLY A 23 -4.33 -5.73 2.06
C GLY A 23 -4.06 -4.73 0.94
N LEU A 24 -2.96 -4.89 0.19
CA LEU A 24 -2.68 -4.02 -0.95
C LEU A 24 -3.66 -4.24 -2.09
N ASP A 25 -3.98 -5.49 -2.42
CA ASP A 25 -4.89 -5.82 -3.52
C ASP A 25 -6.31 -5.27 -3.23
N ASP A 26 -6.80 -5.41 -1.99
CA ASP A 26 -8.08 -4.86 -1.57
C ASP A 26 -8.08 -3.32 -1.63
N PHE A 27 -6.99 -2.68 -1.20
CA PHE A 27 -6.84 -1.23 -1.32
C PHE A 27 -6.91 -0.79 -2.80
N LEU A 28 -6.14 -1.42 -3.69
CA LEU A 28 -6.11 -1.08 -5.12
C LEU A 28 -7.45 -1.36 -5.80
N ALA A 29 -8.15 -2.42 -5.45
CA ALA A 29 -9.49 -2.70 -5.94
C ALA A 29 -10.46 -1.56 -5.57
N ASN A 30 -10.44 -1.09 -4.34
CA ASN A 30 -11.25 0.04 -3.89
C ASN A 30 -10.90 1.34 -4.64
N VAL A 31 -9.62 1.62 -4.87
CA VAL A 31 -9.16 2.79 -5.64
C VAL A 31 -9.65 2.70 -7.08
N ASN A 32 -9.59 1.52 -7.71
CA ASN A 32 -10.10 1.31 -9.07
C ASN A 32 -11.61 1.54 -9.18
N VAL A 33 -12.40 1.06 -8.22
CA VAL A 33 -13.85 1.31 -8.19
C VAL A 33 -14.14 2.82 -8.16
N GLN A 34 -13.44 3.58 -7.32
CA GLN A 34 -13.61 5.03 -7.25
C GLN A 34 -13.22 5.74 -8.56
N ALA A 35 -12.13 5.29 -9.19
CA ALA A 35 -11.69 5.85 -10.46
C ALA A 35 -12.67 5.55 -11.62
N GLN A 36 -13.31 4.38 -11.61
CA GLN A 36 -14.33 4.01 -12.61
C GLN A 36 -15.59 4.88 -12.52
N VAL A 37 -15.93 5.33 -11.30
CA VAL A 37 -17.10 6.21 -11.09
C VAL A 37 -16.83 7.63 -11.61
N ASP A 38 -15.60 8.15 -11.37
CA ASP A 38 -15.22 9.52 -11.73
C ASP A 38 -13.72 9.60 -12.03
N LEU A 39 -13.31 9.27 -13.23
CA LEU A 39 -11.91 9.31 -13.66
C LEU A 39 -11.30 10.72 -13.67
N PRO A 40 -11.99 11.77 -14.11
CA PRO A 40 -11.50 13.15 -14.00
C PRO A 40 -11.26 13.58 -12.54
N GLY A 41 -12.21 13.33 -11.65
CA GLY A 41 -12.08 13.62 -10.23
C GLY A 41 -11.01 12.78 -9.55
N PHE A 42 -10.84 11.51 -9.94
CA PHE A 42 -9.73 10.66 -9.50
C PHE A 42 -8.37 11.29 -9.86
N SER A 43 -8.21 11.73 -11.10
CA SER A 43 -6.97 12.38 -11.56
C SER A 43 -6.69 13.69 -10.81
N ALA A 44 -7.73 14.48 -10.55
CA ALA A 44 -7.61 15.72 -9.77
C ALA A 44 -7.20 15.44 -8.31
N ARG A 45 -7.73 14.40 -7.70
CA ARG A 45 -7.35 13.98 -6.33
C ARG A 45 -5.89 13.57 -6.24
N ILE A 46 -5.39 12.78 -7.21
CA ILE A 46 -3.97 12.43 -7.30
C ILE A 46 -3.12 13.69 -7.46
N SER A 47 -3.49 14.60 -8.39
CA SER A 47 -2.80 15.85 -8.60
C SER A 47 -2.65 16.66 -7.31
N ASN A 48 -3.74 16.82 -6.56
CA ASN A 48 -3.75 17.55 -5.30
C ASN A 48 -2.96 16.82 -4.20
N GLN A 49 -3.10 15.50 -4.09
CA GLN A 49 -2.44 14.72 -3.04
C GLN A 49 -0.93 14.73 -3.17
N PHE A 50 -0.41 14.59 -4.37
CA PHE A 50 1.03 14.49 -4.63
C PHE A 50 1.68 15.79 -5.11
N GLY A 51 0.89 16.87 -5.29
CA GLY A 51 1.39 18.14 -5.77
C GLY A 51 1.93 18.10 -7.21
N VAL A 52 1.36 17.23 -8.05
CA VAL A 52 1.78 17.00 -9.44
C VAL A 52 0.80 17.65 -10.41
N PRO A 53 1.26 18.29 -11.50
CA PRO A 53 0.37 18.89 -12.49
C PRO A 53 -0.64 17.89 -13.05
N LEU A 54 -1.91 18.28 -13.13
CA LEU A 54 -3.00 17.41 -13.62
C LEU A 54 -2.71 16.77 -15.00
N PRO A 55 -2.14 17.51 -16.00
CA PRO A 55 -1.79 16.89 -17.28
C PRO A 55 -0.79 15.72 -17.16
N GLN A 56 0.17 15.80 -16.23
CA GLN A 56 1.12 14.73 -15.98
C GLN A 56 0.42 13.50 -15.37
N VAL A 57 -0.48 13.73 -14.41
CA VAL A 57 -1.30 12.63 -13.83
C VAL A 57 -2.13 11.95 -14.93
N GLN A 58 -2.80 12.73 -15.77
CA GLN A 58 -3.60 12.20 -16.87
C GLN A 58 -2.77 11.41 -17.89
N ALA A 59 -1.52 11.83 -18.15
CA ALA A 59 -0.60 11.09 -19.02
C ALA A 59 -0.27 9.71 -18.41
N VAL A 60 0.03 9.66 -17.12
CA VAL A 60 0.28 8.38 -16.41
C VAL A 60 -0.96 7.50 -16.44
N VAL A 61 -2.14 8.03 -16.11
CA VAL A 61 -3.42 7.28 -16.11
C VAL A 61 -3.69 6.61 -17.47
N ARG A 62 -3.35 7.28 -18.58
CA ARG A 62 -3.51 6.70 -19.94
C ARG A 62 -2.50 5.61 -20.29
N THR A 63 -1.39 5.54 -19.58
CA THR A 63 -0.28 4.61 -19.89
C THR A 63 -0.31 3.34 -19.06
N VAL A 64 -0.89 3.40 -17.87
CA VAL A 64 -0.98 2.26 -16.94
C VAL A 64 -2.12 1.30 -17.32
N ARG A 65 -2.13 0.11 -16.72
CA ARG A 65 -3.18 -0.90 -16.97
C ARG A 65 -4.50 -0.52 -16.32
N GLU A 66 -4.42 -0.08 -15.09
CA GLU A 66 -5.58 0.28 -14.27
C GLU A 66 -5.36 1.63 -13.59
N PRO A 67 -6.41 2.40 -13.33
CA PRO A 67 -6.27 3.70 -12.69
C PRO A 67 -5.52 3.67 -11.35
N ALA A 68 -5.72 2.61 -10.53
CA ALA A 68 -5.00 2.45 -9.27
C ALA A 68 -3.47 2.32 -9.47
N ASP A 69 -3.02 1.83 -10.63
CA ASP A 69 -1.59 1.78 -10.95
C ASP A 69 -1.01 3.20 -11.07
N ALA A 70 -1.78 4.17 -11.56
CA ALA A 70 -1.35 5.57 -11.57
C ALA A 70 -1.15 6.11 -10.14
N PHE A 71 -2.07 5.82 -9.23
CA PHE A 71 -1.87 6.16 -7.82
C PHE A 71 -0.56 5.55 -7.30
N MET A 72 -0.29 4.27 -7.58
CA MET A 72 0.92 3.58 -7.13
C MET A 72 2.20 4.19 -7.71
N VAL A 73 2.19 4.67 -8.94
CA VAL A 73 3.33 5.37 -9.54
C VAL A 73 3.72 6.59 -8.71
N PHE A 74 2.76 7.43 -8.34
CA PHE A 74 3.03 8.62 -7.54
C PHE A 74 3.35 8.26 -6.08
N GLN A 75 2.67 7.29 -5.50
CA GLN A 75 2.91 6.82 -4.13
C GLN A 75 4.33 6.23 -3.97
N LEU A 76 4.76 5.37 -4.88
CA LEU A 76 6.13 4.83 -4.86
C LEU A 76 7.18 5.90 -5.16
N GLY A 77 6.88 6.86 -6.03
CA GLY A 77 7.73 8.02 -6.26
C GLY A 77 8.00 8.78 -4.96
N GLN A 78 6.94 9.09 -4.22
CA GLN A 78 7.05 9.76 -2.92
C GLN A 78 7.82 8.91 -1.88
N MET A 79 7.50 7.62 -1.75
CA MET A 79 8.16 6.71 -0.80
C MET A 79 9.65 6.51 -1.09
N SER A 80 10.03 6.47 -2.36
CA SER A 80 11.42 6.22 -2.79
C SER A 80 12.23 7.48 -3.05
N GLY A 81 11.61 8.66 -3.02
CA GLY A 81 12.22 9.93 -3.43
C GLY A 81 12.59 9.96 -4.92
N ARG A 82 11.89 9.20 -5.77
CA ARG A 82 12.11 9.15 -7.22
C ARG A 82 11.02 9.89 -7.97
N SER A 83 11.37 10.39 -9.16
CA SER A 83 10.37 11.03 -10.02
C SER A 83 9.36 10.01 -10.56
N PRO A 84 8.14 10.43 -10.91
CA PRO A 84 7.14 9.54 -11.52
C PRO A 84 7.63 8.88 -12.82
N GLU A 85 8.45 9.56 -13.60
CA GLU A 85 9.06 9.02 -14.83
C GLU A 85 9.95 7.82 -14.50
N ARG A 86 10.78 7.95 -13.46
CA ARG A 86 11.63 6.83 -13.01
C ARG A 86 10.82 5.64 -12.52
N VAL A 87 9.72 5.89 -11.84
CA VAL A 87 8.80 4.82 -11.42
C VAL A 87 8.17 4.15 -12.63
N MET A 88 7.76 4.92 -13.65
CA MET A 88 7.19 4.40 -14.90
C MET A 88 8.20 3.56 -15.70
N GLU A 89 9.49 3.91 -15.71
CA GLU A 89 10.55 3.11 -16.31
C GLU A 89 10.65 1.72 -15.68
N VAL A 90 10.53 1.62 -14.35
CA VAL A 90 10.55 0.34 -13.62
C VAL A 90 9.24 -0.40 -13.78
N TYR A 91 8.11 0.33 -13.75
CA TYR A 91 6.77 -0.25 -13.90
C TYR A 91 6.58 -0.92 -15.27
N GLY A 92 7.05 -0.32 -16.36
CA GLY A 92 6.87 -0.83 -17.72
C GLY A 92 7.30 -2.30 -17.85
N PRO A 93 8.58 -2.65 -17.62
CA PRO A 93 9.06 -4.04 -17.61
C PRO A 93 8.52 -4.85 -16.43
N GLY A 94 8.12 -4.17 -15.36
CA GLY A 94 7.65 -4.75 -14.11
C GLY A 94 6.17 -5.13 -14.06
N LYS A 95 5.42 -4.85 -15.13
CA LYS A 95 3.99 -5.19 -15.21
C LYS A 95 3.76 -6.68 -14.92
N GLY A 96 2.98 -6.96 -13.87
CA GLY A 96 2.67 -8.33 -13.45
C GLY A 96 3.64 -8.94 -12.43
N ARG A 97 4.78 -8.29 -12.12
CA ARG A 97 5.71 -8.76 -11.05
C ARG A 97 5.30 -8.35 -9.64
N GLY A 98 4.25 -7.54 -9.52
CA GLY A 98 3.73 -7.04 -8.26
C GLY A 98 4.48 -5.82 -7.70
N TRP A 99 3.75 -4.97 -7.00
CA TRP A 99 4.25 -3.69 -6.49
C TRP A 99 5.40 -3.80 -5.49
N GLY A 100 5.47 -4.90 -4.73
CA GLY A 100 6.57 -5.15 -3.81
C GLY A 100 7.93 -5.37 -4.52
N VAL A 101 7.91 -5.92 -5.74
CA VAL A 101 9.13 -6.08 -6.56
C VAL A 101 9.56 -4.72 -7.10
N ILE A 102 8.62 -3.96 -7.66
CA ILE A 102 8.85 -2.60 -8.17
C ILE A 102 9.40 -1.69 -7.06
N ALA A 103 8.80 -1.75 -5.86
CA ALA A 103 9.26 -0.99 -4.70
C ALA A 103 10.74 -1.29 -4.35
N LYS A 104 11.14 -2.57 -4.36
CA LYS A 104 12.54 -2.96 -4.11
C LYS A 104 13.48 -2.42 -5.19
N GLU A 105 13.10 -2.46 -6.44
CA GLU A 105 13.91 -1.91 -7.56
C GLU A 105 14.05 -0.38 -7.46
N LEU A 106 13.08 0.30 -6.88
CA LEU A 106 13.13 1.74 -6.59
C LEU A 106 13.97 2.08 -5.34
N GLY A 107 14.44 1.07 -4.61
CA GLY A 107 15.29 1.22 -3.42
C GLY A 107 14.52 1.26 -2.10
N ILE A 108 13.22 0.97 -2.08
CA ILE A 108 12.44 0.82 -0.84
C ILE A 108 12.84 -0.52 -0.21
N LYS A 109 13.46 -0.45 0.96
CA LYS A 109 14.04 -1.62 1.62
C LYS A 109 12.96 -2.52 2.21
N PRO A 110 13.02 -3.85 1.95
CA PRO A 110 12.22 -4.81 2.71
C PRO A 110 12.43 -4.63 4.21
N GLY A 111 11.33 -4.57 4.98
CA GLY A 111 11.38 -4.32 6.42
C GLY A 111 11.33 -2.84 6.84
N SER A 112 11.40 -1.89 5.90
CA SER A 112 11.14 -0.48 6.21
C SER A 112 9.66 -0.22 6.49
N ALA A 113 9.36 0.90 7.14
CA ALA A 113 7.97 1.31 7.41
C ALA A 113 7.17 1.49 6.11
N GLU A 114 7.79 2.07 5.08
CA GLU A 114 7.21 2.27 3.76
C GLU A 114 6.87 0.92 3.09
N PHE A 115 7.78 -0.05 3.19
CA PHE A 115 7.56 -1.37 2.63
C PHE A 115 6.45 -2.13 3.36
N HIS A 116 6.37 -1.98 4.69
CA HIS A 116 5.29 -2.55 5.49
C HIS A 116 3.94 -1.89 5.17
N ALA A 117 3.89 -0.56 5.07
CA ALA A 117 2.68 0.16 4.66
C ALA A 117 2.20 -0.28 3.27
N LEU A 118 3.12 -0.42 2.32
CA LEU A 118 2.82 -0.95 0.99
C LEU A 118 2.21 -2.35 1.06
N LYS A 119 2.86 -3.27 1.76
CA LYS A 119 2.42 -4.68 1.83
C LYS A 119 1.09 -4.87 2.53
N SER A 120 0.81 -4.08 3.55
CA SER A 120 -0.44 -4.13 4.30
C SER A 120 -1.59 -3.36 3.62
N GLY A 121 -1.32 -2.59 2.56
CA GLY A 121 -2.30 -1.69 1.98
C GLY A 121 -2.65 -0.50 2.88
N ASN A 122 -1.83 -0.22 3.89
CA ASN A 122 -1.99 0.96 4.75
C ASN A 122 -1.46 2.21 4.02
N LEU A 123 -2.13 2.52 2.92
CA LEU A 123 -1.86 3.66 2.06
C LEU A 123 -3.03 4.63 2.13
N HIS A 124 -2.76 5.91 1.96
CA HIS A 124 -3.78 6.93 2.00
C HIS A 124 -4.11 7.42 0.59
N PHE A 125 -5.38 7.30 0.20
CA PHE A 125 -5.92 7.95 -0.98
C PHE A 125 -7.05 8.91 -0.57
N THR A 126 -6.92 10.19 -0.85
CA THR A 126 -7.83 11.26 -0.40
C THR A 126 -9.25 11.19 -0.95
N GLY A 127 -9.57 10.15 -1.72
CA GLY A 127 -10.91 9.87 -2.22
C GLY A 127 -11.56 8.63 -1.60
N ALA A 128 -10.85 7.90 -0.74
CA ALA A 128 -11.43 6.72 -0.09
C ALA A 128 -12.49 7.13 0.94
N PRO A 129 -13.66 6.47 1.00
CA PRO A 129 -14.57 6.69 2.11
C PRO A 129 -13.87 6.39 3.43
N ALA A 130 -14.00 7.26 4.41
CA ALA A 130 -13.47 7.08 5.76
C ALA A 130 -14.11 5.82 6.37
N GLY A 131 -13.43 4.67 6.29
CA GLY A 131 -13.98 3.39 6.75
C GLY A 131 -13.04 2.20 6.69
N SER A 132 -11.82 2.36 6.18
CA SER A 132 -10.87 1.23 6.04
C SER A 132 -9.49 1.57 6.60
N GLY A 133 -9.42 2.23 7.72
CA GLY A 133 -8.17 2.56 8.38
C GLY A 133 -8.42 2.74 9.85
N ASP A 134 -7.82 1.87 10.60
CA ASP A 134 -7.68 1.77 12.04
C ASP A 134 -7.76 3.13 12.77
N SER A 135 -8.67 3.23 13.71
CA SER A 135 -8.79 4.38 14.61
C SER A 135 -7.51 4.53 15.43
N PRO A 136 -6.89 5.73 15.47
CA PRO A 136 -5.84 6.00 16.44
C PRO A 136 -6.45 5.84 17.84
N GLY A 137 -5.90 4.91 18.61
CA GLY A 137 -6.33 4.60 19.96
C GLY A 137 -6.45 5.87 20.80
N LYS A 138 -7.68 6.12 21.26
CA LYS A 138 -8.01 7.15 22.23
C LYS A 138 -7.32 6.80 23.55
N GLY A 139 -6.14 7.36 23.77
CA GLY A 139 -5.48 7.35 25.08
C GLY A 139 -6.36 8.05 26.10
N ARG A 140 -7.09 7.28 26.89
CA ARG A 140 -7.78 7.77 28.10
C ARG A 140 -6.73 8.05 29.17
N GLY A 141 -6.21 9.25 29.20
CA GLY A 141 -5.52 9.79 30.35
C GLY A 141 -6.50 10.03 31.49
N LYS A 142 -6.57 9.11 32.46
CA LYS A 142 -7.23 9.33 33.74
C LYS A 142 -6.26 10.11 34.64
N GLY A 143 -6.37 11.43 34.60
CA GLY A 143 -5.80 12.29 35.62
C GLY A 143 -6.63 12.24 36.90
N HIS A 144 -6.17 11.53 37.92
CA HIS A 144 -6.66 11.68 39.29
C HIS A 144 -5.86 12.79 39.99
N GLY A 145 -6.39 13.99 39.94
CA GLY A 145 -5.98 15.07 40.80
C GLY A 145 -6.67 14.95 42.15
N LYS A 146 -5.99 14.49 43.21
CA LYS A 146 -6.44 14.54 44.58
C LYS A 146 -5.94 15.86 45.20
N GLY A 147 -6.82 16.84 45.28
CA GLY A 147 -6.61 18.03 46.10
C GLY A 147 -6.70 17.68 47.58
N HIS A 148 -5.69 18.03 48.34
CA HIS A 148 -5.80 18.07 49.81
C HIS A 148 -5.78 19.52 50.26
N ASN A 149 -6.85 19.82 50.97
CA ASN A 149 -7.08 21.08 51.64
C ASN A 149 -6.35 21.08 52.99
N LYS A 150 -5.68 22.14 53.30
CA LYS A 150 -5.63 22.77 54.61
C LYS A 150 -5.43 24.26 54.47
#